data_300230f829da6ede0f500cf0573f5417
#
_entry.id   300230f829da6ede0f500cf0573f5417
#
_cell.length_a   1.000
_cell.length_b   1.000
_cell.length_c   1.000
_cell.angle_alpha   90.00
_cell.angle_beta   90.00
_cell.angle_gamma   90.00
#
_symmetry.space_group_name_H-M   'P 1'
#
loop_
_entity.id
_entity.type
_entity.pdbx_description
1 polymer ?
#
loop_
_entity_poly.entity_id
_entity_poly.type
_entity_poly.pdbx_seq_one_letter_code
_entity_poly.pdbx_strand_id
1 'polypeptide(L)'
;MNKFKKILAPILAALILASTSTMVFAKNYDDVKAEHPARTEISILSDIGVIRGTSDKEFSPNDKVTREQMATLLFRLMLGRDDAGRVNTTKFTDLYEPYYNGAISWANSAGYIIGTSDTTFNPTGGIKKQDAMAMLVRALGQENEKMNSGYPWSYINAGIKLGLDKKLEDVGYEDVLTRAETAQMIYNALTSEYLVARTTVNGNVYFESTSIIEEVFDYSMTEATVVATNDYAIDGETVVKNGYVTLLCDNGGKSFRMTVPFDEMNVDGDANDILGMSFKVIYKTVGNKYEILSAVDETRKEDFDSVKIEKNSVIIGGNKYTLVEEYSDELSTNNNELKLY
;
A
#
# COMPACT_ATOMS: atom_id res chain seq x y z
N MET A 1 -17.36 -50.94 -27.81
CA MET A 1 -16.29 -50.48 -26.88
C MET A 1 -15.63 -49.20 -27.46
N ASN A 2 -15.57 -48.13 -26.69
CA ASN A 2 -14.83 -46.89 -26.91
C ASN A 2 -15.32 -45.88 -27.95
N LYS A 3 -16.43 -45.17 -27.63
CA LYS A 3 -16.74 -43.86 -28.21
C LYS A 3 -17.04 -42.75 -27.18
N PHE A 4 -16.58 -42.89 -25.92
CA PHE A 4 -16.88 -41.93 -24.83
C PHE A 4 -15.68 -41.16 -24.24
N LYS A 5 -14.54 -41.06 -24.96
CA LYS A 5 -13.34 -40.36 -24.44
C LYS A 5 -12.90 -39.12 -25.19
N LYS A 6 -13.75 -38.41 -25.94
CA LYS A 6 -13.32 -37.21 -26.69
C LYS A 6 -14.17 -35.95 -26.53
N ILE A 7 -14.95 -35.78 -25.47
CA ILE A 7 -15.82 -34.60 -25.27
C ILE A 7 -15.58 -33.87 -23.94
N LEU A 8 -14.50 -34.16 -23.20
CA LEU A 8 -14.24 -33.50 -21.91
C LEU A 8 -13.08 -32.49 -21.91
N ALA A 9 -12.43 -32.21 -23.03
CA ALA A 9 -11.29 -31.31 -23.07
C ALA A 9 -11.52 -29.84 -23.47
N PRO A 10 -12.64 -29.43 -24.09
CA PRO A 10 -12.83 -28.03 -24.45
C PRO A 10 -13.68 -27.20 -23.46
N ILE A 11 -14.25 -27.79 -22.39
CA ILE A 11 -15.11 -27.04 -21.47
C ILE A 11 -14.31 -26.45 -20.27
N LEU A 12 -13.10 -26.94 -20.01
CA LEU A 12 -12.25 -26.41 -18.93
C LEU A 12 -11.37 -25.21 -19.38
N ALA A 13 -11.29 -24.93 -20.67
CA ALA A 13 -10.51 -23.81 -21.22
C ALA A 13 -11.31 -22.50 -21.44
N ALA A 14 -12.62 -22.51 -21.17
CA ALA A 14 -13.50 -21.37 -21.40
C ALA A 14 -13.91 -20.61 -20.11
N LEU A 15 -13.35 -20.95 -18.95
CA LEU A 15 -13.67 -20.32 -17.66
C LEU A 15 -12.52 -19.48 -17.09
N ILE A 16 -11.50 -19.16 -17.90
CA ILE A 16 -10.34 -18.34 -17.48
C ILE A 16 -10.27 -17.02 -18.29
N LEU A 17 -11.38 -16.51 -18.78
CA LEU A 17 -11.37 -15.24 -19.50
C LEU A 17 -12.58 -14.39 -19.18
N ALA A 18 -12.72 -14.01 -17.93
CA ALA A 18 -13.47 -12.83 -17.52
C ALA A 18 -13.02 -12.36 -16.13
N SER A 19 -11.72 -12.26 -15.88
CA SER A 19 -11.27 -11.20 -14.99
C SER A 19 -11.30 -9.93 -15.85
N THR A 20 -12.48 -9.32 -15.96
CA THR A 20 -12.53 -7.88 -16.15
C THR A 20 -11.78 -7.33 -14.96
N SER A 21 -10.53 -6.94 -15.16
CA SER A 21 -9.87 -5.99 -14.28
C SER A 21 -10.82 -4.78 -14.25
N THR A 22 -11.68 -4.74 -13.24
CA THR A 22 -12.30 -3.50 -12.85
C THR A 22 -11.14 -2.61 -12.49
N MET A 23 -10.87 -1.59 -13.32
CA MET A 23 -9.96 -0.52 -12.97
C MET A 23 -10.39 -0.02 -11.59
N VAL A 24 -9.64 -0.35 -10.57
CA VAL A 24 -9.86 0.16 -9.22
C VAL A 24 -9.17 1.51 -9.24
N PHE A 25 -9.95 2.56 -9.50
CA PHE A 25 -9.47 3.93 -9.37
C PHE A 25 -8.98 4.15 -7.95
N ALA A 26 -7.83 4.81 -7.77
CA ALA A 26 -7.33 5.19 -6.46
C ALA A 26 -8.45 5.85 -5.66
N LYS A 27 -8.80 5.26 -4.52
CA LYS A 27 -9.93 5.71 -3.72
C LYS A 27 -9.61 7.07 -3.10
N ASN A 28 -10.21 8.11 -3.62
CA ASN A 28 -10.11 9.46 -3.07
C ASN A 28 -11.29 9.72 -2.13
N TYR A 29 -10.97 10.25 -0.95
CA TYR A 29 -11.96 10.66 0.05
C TYR A 29 -11.96 12.17 0.18
N ASP A 30 -13.15 12.79 0.23
CA ASP A 30 -13.30 14.26 0.25
C ASP A 30 -12.67 14.89 1.50
N ASP A 31 -12.58 14.15 2.59
CA ASP A 31 -12.00 14.56 3.88
C ASP A 31 -10.51 14.19 4.04
N VAL A 32 -9.89 13.56 3.02
CA VAL A 32 -8.45 13.28 2.96
C VAL A 32 -7.85 14.10 1.82
N LYS A 33 -7.48 15.35 2.14
CA LYS A 33 -6.92 16.29 1.16
C LYS A 33 -5.54 15.83 0.66
N ALA A 34 -5.09 16.44 -0.45
CA ALA A 34 -3.79 16.15 -1.05
C ALA A 34 -2.61 16.31 -0.05
N GLU A 35 -2.72 17.27 0.85
CA GLU A 35 -1.72 17.58 1.87
C GLU A 35 -1.85 16.72 3.15
N HIS A 36 -2.84 15.83 3.22
CA HIS A 36 -3.03 14.99 4.42
C HIS A 36 -1.85 14.03 4.60
N PRO A 37 -1.19 13.99 5.79
CA PRO A 37 0.03 13.22 6.02
C PRO A 37 -0.07 11.73 5.70
N ALA A 38 -1.26 11.14 5.88
CA ALA A 38 -1.52 9.71 5.64
C ALA A 38 -2.30 9.47 4.33
N ARG A 39 -2.31 10.43 3.38
CA ARG A 39 -3.07 10.28 2.12
C ARG A 39 -2.62 9.07 1.31
N THR A 40 -1.32 8.91 1.11
CA THR A 40 -0.75 7.80 0.36
C THR A 40 -1.10 6.46 0.99
N GLU A 41 -0.93 6.33 2.30
CA GLU A 41 -1.20 5.11 3.04
C GLU A 41 -2.69 4.73 3.01
N ILE A 42 -3.57 5.72 3.20
CA ILE A 42 -5.04 5.52 3.12
C ILE A 42 -5.45 5.09 1.71
N SER A 43 -4.95 5.75 0.67
CA SER A 43 -5.27 5.43 -0.72
C SER A 43 -4.84 3.99 -1.05
N ILE A 44 -3.59 3.66 -0.82
CA ILE A 44 -3.02 2.33 -1.09
C ILE A 44 -3.78 1.22 -0.35
N LEU A 45 -4.00 1.39 0.96
CA LEU A 45 -4.71 0.39 1.75
C LEU A 45 -6.19 0.24 1.34
N SER A 46 -6.78 1.31 0.80
CA SER A 46 -8.15 1.25 0.26
C SER A 46 -8.20 0.51 -1.07
N ASP A 47 -7.22 0.74 -1.95
CA ASP A 47 -7.14 0.12 -3.27
C ASP A 47 -6.90 -1.41 -3.17
N ILE A 48 -6.08 -1.84 -2.21
CA ILE A 48 -5.90 -3.28 -1.93
C ILE A 48 -7.00 -3.87 -1.03
N GLY A 49 -7.99 -3.08 -0.61
CA GLY A 49 -9.16 -3.54 0.13
C GLY A 49 -8.95 -3.79 1.63
N VAL A 50 -7.82 -3.40 2.21
CA VAL A 50 -7.51 -3.58 3.65
C VAL A 50 -8.31 -2.61 4.50
N ILE A 51 -8.39 -1.33 4.10
CA ILE A 51 -9.16 -0.32 4.82
C ILE A 51 -10.29 0.20 3.94
N ARG A 52 -11.33 0.74 4.55
CA ARG A 52 -12.47 1.34 3.83
C ARG A 52 -12.87 2.65 4.48
N GLY A 53 -13.46 3.54 3.70
CA GLY A 53 -14.11 4.74 4.22
C GLY A 53 -15.29 4.43 5.12
N THR A 54 -15.72 5.42 5.88
CA THR A 54 -16.98 5.37 6.63
C THR A 54 -18.18 5.55 5.70
N SER A 55 -17.94 6.14 4.53
CA SER A 55 -18.86 6.20 3.39
C SER A 55 -18.08 6.08 2.08
N ASP A 56 -18.79 6.19 0.95
CA ASP A 56 -18.13 6.19 -0.37
C ASP A 56 -17.23 7.41 -0.58
N LYS A 57 -17.47 8.50 0.15
CA LYS A 57 -16.76 9.79 0.00
C LYS A 57 -15.94 10.19 1.21
N GLU A 58 -16.14 9.57 2.36
CA GLU A 58 -15.51 9.98 3.61
C GLU A 58 -14.71 8.84 4.21
N PHE A 59 -13.51 9.15 4.69
CA PHE A 59 -12.64 8.25 5.42
C PHE A 59 -12.76 8.42 6.93
N SER A 60 -13.08 9.61 7.41
CA SER A 60 -13.10 10.02 8.82
C SER A 60 -11.74 9.81 9.51
N PRO A 61 -10.66 10.49 9.04
CA PRO A 61 -9.28 10.22 9.46
C PRO A 61 -9.03 10.39 10.96
N ASN A 62 -9.81 11.26 11.64
CA ASN A 62 -9.65 11.60 13.05
C ASN A 62 -10.47 10.72 14.02
N ASP A 63 -11.36 9.87 13.50
CA ASP A 63 -12.16 8.98 14.34
C ASP A 63 -11.26 7.92 15.00
N LYS A 64 -11.60 7.54 16.24
CA LYS A 64 -10.84 6.52 16.97
C LYS A 64 -11.23 5.11 16.51
N VAL A 65 -10.24 4.23 16.44
CA VAL A 65 -10.42 2.82 16.04
C VAL A 65 -10.66 1.95 17.27
N THR A 66 -11.64 1.06 17.19
CA THR A 66 -11.91 0.07 18.24
C THR A 66 -11.06 -1.20 18.05
N ARG A 67 -10.98 -2.03 19.09
CA ARG A 67 -10.26 -3.32 19.06
C ARG A 67 -10.89 -4.30 18.06
N GLU A 68 -12.22 -4.31 17.93
CA GLU A 68 -12.93 -5.16 16.94
C GLU A 68 -12.66 -4.70 15.50
N GLN A 69 -12.58 -3.39 15.27
CA GLN A 69 -12.19 -2.83 13.99
C GLN A 69 -10.75 -3.22 13.63
N MET A 70 -9.81 -3.12 14.59
CA MET A 70 -8.42 -3.54 14.36
C MET A 70 -8.33 -5.04 14.06
N ALA A 71 -9.11 -5.90 14.70
CA ALA A 71 -9.17 -7.33 14.35
C ALA A 71 -9.65 -7.57 12.91
N THR A 72 -10.60 -6.77 12.44
CA THR A 72 -11.08 -6.83 11.04
C THR A 72 -10.01 -6.36 10.06
N LEU A 73 -9.27 -5.29 10.40
CA LEU A 73 -8.16 -4.81 9.58
C LEU A 73 -7.04 -5.86 9.49
N LEU A 74 -6.72 -6.54 10.60
CA LEU A 74 -5.78 -7.66 10.60
C LEU A 74 -6.25 -8.82 9.71
N PHE A 75 -7.55 -9.17 9.76
CA PHE A 75 -8.10 -10.22 8.90
C PHE A 75 -7.91 -9.88 7.42
N ARG A 76 -8.24 -8.64 7.03
CA ARG A 76 -8.09 -8.19 5.64
C ARG A 76 -6.62 -8.09 5.23
N LEU A 77 -5.75 -7.60 6.11
CA LEU A 77 -4.32 -7.48 5.86
C LEU A 77 -3.66 -8.85 5.62
N MET A 78 -3.98 -9.84 6.46
CA MET A 78 -3.30 -11.13 6.45
C MET A 78 -3.89 -12.15 5.47
N LEU A 79 -5.12 -11.94 4.98
CA LEU A 79 -5.79 -12.87 4.09
C LEU A 79 -6.23 -12.26 2.75
N GLY A 80 -6.09 -10.94 2.55
CA GLY A 80 -6.50 -10.26 1.32
C GLY A 80 -7.99 -10.36 1.00
N ARG A 81 -8.86 -10.61 1.99
CA ARG A 81 -10.31 -10.83 1.80
C ARG A 81 -11.13 -10.30 2.98
N ASP A 82 -12.46 -10.23 2.82
CA ASP A 82 -13.39 -9.62 3.80
C ASP A 82 -14.59 -10.53 4.16
N ASP A 83 -14.40 -11.81 4.15
CA ASP A 83 -15.45 -12.82 4.39
C ASP A 83 -15.25 -13.62 5.69
N ALA A 84 -14.83 -12.94 6.75
CA ALA A 84 -14.50 -13.56 8.04
C ALA A 84 -15.66 -14.32 8.71
N GLY A 85 -16.90 -14.05 8.28
CA GLY A 85 -18.09 -14.64 8.90
C GLY A 85 -18.52 -13.95 10.20
N ARG A 86 -19.53 -14.50 10.87
CA ARG A 86 -20.19 -13.87 12.02
C ARG A 86 -20.26 -14.75 13.28
N VAL A 87 -19.58 -15.90 13.23
CA VAL A 87 -19.64 -16.87 14.33
C VAL A 87 -18.51 -16.60 15.31
N ASN A 88 -18.83 -16.50 16.59
CA ASN A 88 -17.83 -16.48 17.65
C ASN A 88 -17.41 -17.94 17.98
N THR A 89 -16.15 -18.25 17.71
CA THR A 89 -15.54 -19.55 18.08
C THR A 89 -14.51 -19.40 19.22
N THR A 90 -14.44 -18.23 19.83
CA THR A 90 -13.57 -17.97 20.98
C THR A 90 -14.29 -18.19 22.30
N LYS A 91 -13.56 -18.10 23.41
CA LYS A 91 -14.12 -18.07 24.76
C LYS A 91 -14.57 -16.66 25.20
N PHE A 92 -14.46 -15.65 24.36
CA PHE A 92 -14.88 -14.29 24.69
C PHE A 92 -16.40 -14.18 24.77
N THR A 93 -16.88 -13.68 25.90
CA THR A 93 -18.31 -13.56 26.21
C THR A 93 -18.88 -12.17 25.97
N ASP A 94 -18.03 -11.21 25.64
CA ASP A 94 -18.36 -9.80 25.45
C ASP A 94 -18.40 -9.36 23.98
N LEU A 95 -18.59 -10.30 23.05
CA LEU A 95 -18.74 -10.02 21.61
C LEU A 95 -20.23 -9.82 21.29
N TYR A 96 -20.66 -8.57 21.15
CA TYR A 96 -22.07 -8.22 20.93
C TYR A 96 -22.43 -7.99 19.46
N GLU A 97 -21.44 -7.57 18.63
CA GLU A 97 -21.67 -7.28 17.23
C GLU A 97 -21.21 -8.47 16.33
N PRO A 98 -22.17 -9.26 15.79
CA PRO A 98 -21.83 -10.45 15.02
C PRO A 98 -20.93 -10.17 13.80
N TYR A 99 -20.95 -8.96 13.25
CA TYR A 99 -20.14 -8.57 12.11
C TYR A 99 -18.65 -8.79 12.35
N TYR A 100 -18.17 -8.54 13.58
CA TYR A 100 -16.76 -8.65 13.92
C TYR A 100 -16.34 -10.04 14.42
N ASN A 101 -17.30 -10.91 14.76
CA ASN A 101 -17.02 -12.17 15.43
C ASN A 101 -16.06 -13.07 14.66
N GLY A 102 -16.22 -13.16 13.35
CA GLY A 102 -15.37 -14.03 12.51
C GLY A 102 -13.92 -13.55 12.49
N ALA A 103 -13.70 -12.24 12.34
CA ALA A 103 -12.36 -11.66 12.32
C ALA A 103 -11.66 -11.80 13.68
N ILE A 104 -12.38 -11.54 14.78
CA ILE A 104 -11.89 -11.74 16.15
C ILE A 104 -11.54 -13.21 16.38
N SER A 105 -12.43 -14.13 15.98
CA SER A 105 -12.22 -15.57 16.16
C SER A 105 -11.03 -16.08 15.39
N TRP A 106 -10.90 -15.66 14.14
CA TRP A 106 -9.73 -15.99 13.31
C TRP A 106 -8.43 -15.44 13.90
N ALA A 107 -8.37 -14.15 14.23
CA ALA A 107 -7.18 -13.52 14.75
C ALA A 107 -6.75 -14.09 16.10
N ASN A 108 -7.73 -14.50 16.95
CA ASN A 108 -7.44 -15.18 18.20
C ASN A 108 -6.92 -16.60 17.96
N SER A 109 -7.51 -17.37 17.06
CA SER A 109 -7.03 -18.71 16.69
C SER A 109 -5.64 -18.70 16.08
N ALA A 110 -5.31 -17.64 15.32
CA ALA A 110 -3.99 -17.42 14.74
C ALA A 110 -2.95 -16.92 15.77
N GLY A 111 -3.39 -16.58 16.99
CA GLY A 111 -2.52 -16.04 18.04
C GLY A 111 -2.17 -14.56 17.88
N TYR A 112 -2.77 -13.85 16.92
CA TYR A 112 -2.45 -12.44 16.68
C TYR A 112 -3.07 -11.51 17.71
N ILE A 113 -4.24 -11.87 18.24
CA ILE A 113 -4.90 -11.10 19.31
C ILE A 113 -5.07 -11.93 20.58
N ILE A 114 -4.98 -11.21 21.70
CA ILE A 114 -5.20 -11.74 23.04
C ILE A 114 -6.34 -10.91 23.66
N GLY A 115 -7.15 -11.55 24.52
CA GLY A 115 -8.17 -10.86 25.29
C GLY A 115 -7.60 -9.90 26.34
N THR A 116 -8.46 -9.03 26.86
CA THR A 116 -8.15 -8.22 28.05
C THR A 116 -8.21 -9.05 29.34
N SER A 117 -8.88 -10.20 29.25
CA SER A 117 -8.86 -11.28 30.24
C SER A 117 -9.02 -12.62 29.53
N ASP A 118 -9.11 -13.68 30.30
CA ASP A 118 -9.36 -15.03 29.78
C ASP A 118 -10.66 -15.16 28.98
N THR A 119 -11.66 -14.38 29.30
CA THR A 119 -13.01 -14.47 28.69
C THR A 119 -13.53 -13.16 28.12
N THR A 120 -12.73 -12.09 28.11
CA THR A 120 -13.12 -10.78 27.57
C THR A 120 -12.14 -10.28 26.55
N PHE A 121 -12.62 -9.66 25.48
CA PHE A 121 -11.84 -9.03 24.41
C PHE A 121 -11.87 -7.51 24.50
N ASN A 122 -12.92 -6.92 25.07
CA ASN A 122 -13.22 -5.49 25.06
C ASN A 122 -13.36 -4.94 23.63
N PRO A 123 -14.30 -5.43 22.82
CA PRO A 123 -14.39 -5.16 21.37
C PRO A 123 -14.52 -3.66 21.06
N THR A 124 -15.38 -2.93 21.79
CA THR A 124 -15.66 -1.50 21.58
C THR A 124 -14.64 -0.57 22.23
N GLY A 125 -13.72 -1.11 23.02
CA GLY A 125 -12.61 -0.34 23.59
C GLY A 125 -11.68 0.18 22.48
N GLY A 126 -11.19 1.43 22.64
CA GLY A 126 -10.24 2.00 21.68
C GLY A 126 -8.93 1.21 21.61
N ILE A 127 -8.40 1.01 20.41
CA ILE A 127 -7.11 0.34 20.23
C ILE A 127 -5.95 1.28 20.59
N LYS A 128 -5.16 0.94 21.61
CA LYS A 128 -3.95 1.69 21.96
C LYS A 128 -2.82 1.38 20.97
N LYS A 129 -1.91 2.35 20.73
CA LYS A 129 -0.74 2.15 19.85
C LYS A 129 0.06 0.91 20.23
N GLN A 130 0.38 0.71 21.52
CA GLN A 130 1.11 -0.46 22.00
C GLN A 130 0.41 -1.78 21.72
N ASP A 131 -0.93 -1.81 21.80
CA ASP A 131 -1.71 -3.03 21.57
C ASP A 131 -1.75 -3.35 20.07
N ALA A 132 -1.91 -2.34 19.21
CA ALA A 132 -1.84 -2.48 17.76
C ALA A 132 -0.45 -2.98 17.33
N MET A 133 0.63 -2.42 17.88
CA MET A 133 1.98 -2.90 17.63
C MET A 133 2.14 -4.37 18.03
N ALA A 134 1.63 -4.78 19.20
CA ALA A 134 1.71 -6.17 19.62
C ALA A 134 0.96 -7.12 18.68
N MET A 135 -0.22 -6.71 18.19
CA MET A 135 -1.00 -7.47 17.22
C MET A 135 -0.24 -7.63 15.90
N LEU A 136 0.37 -6.55 15.39
CA LEU A 136 1.11 -6.57 14.14
C LEU A 136 2.44 -7.33 14.25
N VAL A 137 3.19 -7.20 15.33
CA VAL A 137 4.42 -7.99 15.57
C VAL A 137 4.13 -9.49 15.56
N ARG A 138 3.00 -9.92 16.15
CA ARG A 138 2.56 -11.32 16.10
C ARG A 138 2.18 -11.72 14.69
N ALA A 139 1.40 -10.89 13.99
CA ALA A 139 0.98 -11.16 12.63
C ALA A 139 2.16 -11.25 11.65
N LEU A 140 3.21 -10.47 11.86
CA LEU A 140 4.45 -10.50 11.07
C LEU A 140 5.36 -11.70 11.41
N GLY A 141 4.95 -12.58 12.33
CA GLY A 141 5.73 -13.76 12.71
C GLY A 141 6.99 -13.45 13.53
N GLN A 142 7.06 -12.27 14.13
CA GLN A 142 8.24 -11.76 14.84
C GLN A 142 8.17 -11.98 16.37
N GLU A 143 7.10 -12.65 16.85
CA GLU A 143 6.94 -12.97 18.27
C GLU A 143 7.88 -14.11 18.69
N ASN A 144 8.40 -14.03 19.90
CA ASN A 144 9.12 -15.12 20.54
C ASN A 144 8.61 -15.36 21.97
N GLU A 145 8.94 -16.52 22.54
CA GLU A 145 8.43 -17.00 23.84
C GLU A 145 8.61 -16.03 25.02
N LYS A 146 9.62 -15.15 24.96
CA LYS A 146 9.94 -14.20 26.04
C LYS A 146 9.16 -12.89 25.95
N MET A 147 8.53 -12.60 24.82
CA MET A 147 7.94 -11.28 24.59
C MET A 147 6.70 -11.05 25.45
N ASN A 148 5.89 -12.07 25.70
CA ASN A 148 4.68 -11.92 26.54
C ASN A 148 5.00 -11.46 27.97
N SER A 149 6.08 -11.92 28.55
CA SER A 149 6.50 -11.50 29.91
C SER A 149 7.03 -10.06 29.96
N GLY A 150 7.42 -9.51 28.81
CA GLY A 150 7.93 -8.14 28.67
C GLY A 150 6.93 -7.15 28.10
N TYR A 151 5.66 -7.51 27.99
CA TYR A 151 4.60 -6.63 27.50
C TYR A 151 4.47 -5.36 28.37
N PRO A 152 4.28 -4.15 27.78
CA PRO A 152 4.21 -3.88 26.34
C PRO A 152 5.58 -3.65 25.69
N TRP A 153 6.64 -3.43 26.46
CA TRP A 153 7.92 -2.93 25.95
C TRP A 153 8.63 -3.87 24.99
N SER A 154 8.50 -5.18 25.15
CA SER A 154 9.05 -6.15 24.20
C SER A 154 8.47 -6.01 22.81
N TYR A 155 7.17 -5.78 22.72
CA TYR A 155 6.47 -5.56 21.45
C TYR A 155 6.73 -4.17 20.86
N ILE A 156 6.78 -3.13 21.72
CA ILE A 156 7.15 -1.78 21.28
C ILE A 156 8.55 -1.80 20.65
N ASN A 157 9.55 -2.39 21.31
CA ASN A 157 10.90 -2.47 20.79
C ASN A 157 11.00 -3.28 19.48
N ALA A 158 10.23 -4.37 19.36
CA ALA A 158 10.16 -5.14 18.12
C ALA A 158 9.47 -4.33 17.01
N GLY A 159 8.37 -3.67 17.32
CA GLY A 159 7.64 -2.82 16.37
C GLY A 159 8.48 -1.65 15.85
N ILE A 160 9.26 -0.99 16.71
CA ILE A 160 10.20 0.06 16.30
C ILE A 160 11.25 -0.50 15.32
N LYS A 161 11.82 -1.67 15.61
CA LYS A 161 12.81 -2.30 14.72
C LYS A 161 12.22 -2.68 13.36
N LEU A 162 10.94 -3.03 13.33
CA LEU A 162 10.18 -3.31 12.11
C LEU A 162 9.71 -2.03 11.40
N GLY A 163 9.90 -0.86 12.00
CA GLY A 163 9.44 0.42 11.47
C GLY A 163 7.92 0.63 11.59
N LEU A 164 7.23 -0.10 12.47
CA LEU A 164 5.77 0.00 12.61
C LEU A 164 5.30 1.37 13.10
N ASP A 165 6.14 2.12 13.82
CA ASP A 165 5.82 3.48 14.30
C ASP A 165 6.38 4.60 13.41
N LYS A 166 6.95 4.29 12.26
CA LYS A 166 7.43 5.30 11.30
C LYS A 166 6.30 6.28 10.95
N LYS A 167 6.57 7.58 11.06
CA LYS A 167 5.61 8.71 10.97
C LYS A 167 4.56 8.73 12.10
N LEU A 168 4.78 7.99 13.19
CA LEU A 168 3.90 7.94 14.37
C LEU A 168 4.69 8.16 15.68
N GLU A 169 5.92 8.66 15.58
CA GLU A 169 6.82 8.81 16.73
C GLU A 169 6.25 9.75 17.81
N ASP A 170 5.45 10.74 17.39
CA ASP A 170 4.79 11.71 18.26
C ASP A 170 3.52 11.17 18.94
N VAL A 171 3.02 9.98 18.53
CA VAL A 171 1.85 9.34 19.14
C VAL A 171 2.27 8.51 20.34
N GLY A 172 1.69 8.78 21.50
CA GLY A 172 1.99 8.03 22.74
C GLY A 172 1.58 6.55 22.65
N TYR A 173 2.36 5.66 23.27
CA TYR A 173 2.07 4.23 23.20
C TYR A 173 0.76 3.82 23.86
N GLU A 174 0.28 4.60 24.83
CA GLU A 174 -1.02 4.40 25.48
C GLU A 174 -2.17 5.14 24.81
N ASP A 175 -1.88 6.00 23.81
CA ASP A 175 -2.91 6.73 23.10
C ASP A 175 -3.72 5.79 22.22
N VAL A 176 -5.02 6.06 22.17
CA VAL A 176 -5.93 5.38 21.24
C VAL A 176 -5.71 5.93 19.84
N LEU A 177 -5.42 5.05 18.90
CA LEU A 177 -5.15 5.42 17.52
C LEU A 177 -6.39 5.95 16.81
N THR A 178 -6.19 6.97 16.00
CA THR A 178 -7.16 7.41 14.99
C THR A 178 -7.13 6.48 13.78
N ARG A 179 -8.09 6.65 12.88
CA ARG A 179 -8.15 5.88 11.63
C ARG A 179 -6.97 6.18 10.70
N ALA A 180 -6.52 7.46 10.65
CA ALA A 180 -5.33 7.82 9.88
C ALA A 180 -4.05 7.23 10.48
N GLU A 181 -3.87 7.31 11.80
CA GLU A 181 -2.74 6.70 12.51
C GLU A 181 -2.73 5.17 12.38
N THR A 182 -3.92 4.55 12.42
CA THR A 182 -4.06 3.11 12.19
C THR A 182 -3.71 2.73 10.75
N ALA A 183 -4.15 3.52 9.77
CA ALA A 183 -3.79 3.32 8.37
C ALA A 183 -2.27 3.41 8.17
N GLN A 184 -1.61 4.43 8.76
CA GLN A 184 -0.17 4.55 8.73
C GLN A 184 0.53 3.32 9.31
N MET A 185 0.10 2.84 10.48
CA MET A 185 0.73 1.68 11.13
C MET A 185 0.52 0.38 10.32
N ILE A 186 -0.66 0.17 9.76
CA ILE A 186 -0.95 -0.99 8.90
C ILE A 186 -0.15 -0.93 7.60
N TYR A 187 0.00 0.25 7.00
CA TYR A 187 0.86 0.44 5.83
C TYR A 187 2.32 0.13 6.15
N ASN A 188 2.82 0.57 7.29
CA ASN A 188 4.15 0.21 7.75
C ASN A 188 4.30 -1.31 7.87
N ALA A 189 3.30 -2.00 8.42
CA ALA A 189 3.30 -3.47 8.51
C ALA A 189 3.21 -4.15 7.12
N LEU A 190 2.44 -3.60 6.18
CA LEU A 190 2.29 -4.12 4.82
C LEU A 190 3.64 -4.26 4.10
N THR A 191 4.57 -3.34 4.38
CA THR A 191 5.89 -3.25 3.74
C THR A 191 7.05 -3.72 4.61
N SER A 192 6.77 -4.08 5.87
CA SER A 192 7.78 -4.57 6.81
C SER A 192 8.18 -6.02 6.54
N GLU A 193 9.27 -6.46 7.18
CA GLU A 193 9.69 -7.84 7.16
C GLU A 193 8.61 -8.76 7.75
N TYR A 194 8.12 -9.67 6.92
CA TYR A 194 7.16 -10.71 7.25
C TYR A 194 7.83 -12.08 7.19
N LEU A 195 7.84 -12.81 8.29
CA LEU A 195 8.42 -14.15 8.38
C LEU A 195 7.36 -15.22 8.12
N VAL A 196 7.50 -15.91 6.99
CA VAL A 196 6.59 -16.97 6.56
C VAL A 196 7.23 -18.34 6.82
N ALA A 197 6.54 -19.19 7.56
CA ALA A 197 6.98 -20.57 7.74
C ALA A 197 6.78 -21.36 6.45
N ARG A 198 7.85 -21.96 5.93
CA ARG A 198 7.87 -22.82 4.76
C ARG A 198 8.29 -24.23 5.16
N THR A 199 7.84 -25.22 4.41
CA THR A 199 8.24 -26.62 4.64
C THR A 199 8.98 -27.14 3.42
N THR A 200 10.17 -27.70 3.64
CA THR A 200 10.92 -28.37 2.58
C THR A 200 10.26 -29.69 2.18
N VAL A 201 10.66 -30.24 1.03
CA VAL A 201 10.20 -31.55 0.55
C VAL A 201 10.47 -32.67 1.58
N ASN A 202 11.50 -32.51 2.40
CA ASN A 202 11.86 -33.46 3.46
C ASN A 202 11.16 -33.20 4.81
N GLY A 203 10.21 -32.24 4.85
CA GLY A 203 9.43 -31.93 6.04
C GLY A 203 10.10 -30.96 7.04
N ASN A 204 11.29 -30.45 6.74
CA ASN A 204 11.94 -29.44 7.60
C ASN A 204 11.25 -28.07 7.46
N VAL A 205 10.98 -27.41 8.57
CA VAL A 205 10.44 -26.06 8.58
C VAL A 205 11.59 -25.04 8.57
N TYR A 206 11.47 -24.02 7.73
CA TYR A 206 12.35 -22.84 7.71
C TYR A 206 11.49 -21.58 7.59
N PHE A 207 12.06 -20.42 7.91
CA PHE A 207 11.39 -19.14 7.76
C PHE A 207 11.96 -18.39 6.56
N GLU A 208 11.08 -17.89 5.72
CA GLU A 208 11.38 -17.01 4.60
C GLU A 208 10.97 -15.59 4.94
N SER A 209 11.85 -14.63 4.66
CA SER A 209 11.57 -13.22 4.83
C SER A 209 11.00 -12.66 3.52
N THR A 210 9.84 -12.04 3.61
CA THR A 210 9.12 -11.37 2.52
C THR A 210 8.40 -10.15 3.08
N SER A 211 7.44 -9.58 2.36
CA SER A 211 6.50 -8.56 2.82
C SER A 211 5.05 -9.04 2.66
N ILE A 212 4.13 -8.46 3.43
CA ILE A 212 2.71 -8.82 3.29
C ILE A 212 2.18 -8.46 1.91
N ILE A 213 2.62 -7.33 1.32
CA ILE A 213 2.16 -6.93 0.00
C ILE A 213 2.56 -7.94 -1.08
N GLU A 214 3.72 -8.55 -0.96
CA GLU A 214 4.18 -9.60 -1.88
C GLU A 214 3.51 -10.94 -1.60
N GLU A 215 3.52 -11.40 -0.35
CA GLU A 215 3.07 -12.74 0.02
C GLU A 215 1.55 -12.91 -0.06
N VAL A 216 0.78 -11.90 0.39
CA VAL A 216 -0.68 -12.00 0.51
C VAL A 216 -1.39 -11.43 -0.71
N PHE A 217 -0.88 -10.32 -1.24
CA PHE A 217 -1.53 -9.58 -2.33
C PHE A 217 -0.94 -9.86 -3.71
N ASP A 218 0.26 -10.47 -3.78
CA ASP A 218 0.97 -10.75 -5.03
C ASP A 218 1.25 -9.46 -5.83
N TYR A 219 1.57 -8.36 -5.12
CA TYR A 219 1.95 -7.07 -5.68
C TYR A 219 3.34 -6.66 -5.23
N SER A 220 3.99 -5.85 -6.06
CA SER A 220 5.22 -5.13 -5.72
C SER A 220 4.92 -3.64 -5.56
N MET A 221 5.76 -2.93 -4.82
CA MET A 221 5.65 -1.49 -4.61
C MET A 221 6.97 -0.80 -4.95
N THR A 222 6.88 0.37 -5.59
CA THR A 222 8.06 1.19 -5.94
C THR A 222 7.74 2.67 -5.88
N GLU A 223 8.77 3.48 -5.70
CA GLU A 223 8.74 4.91 -6.04
C GLU A 223 9.05 5.04 -7.52
N ALA A 224 8.37 5.93 -8.19
CA ALA A 224 8.48 6.09 -9.63
C ALA A 224 8.36 7.56 -10.02
N THR A 225 9.16 8.00 -11.00
CA THR A 225 9.04 9.31 -11.62
C THR A 225 8.65 9.14 -13.07
N VAL A 226 7.70 9.93 -13.56
CA VAL A 226 7.33 9.94 -14.98
C VAL A 226 8.44 10.59 -15.78
N VAL A 227 9.11 9.85 -16.66
CA VAL A 227 10.27 10.32 -17.41
C VAL A 227 10.02 10.46 -18.92
N ALA A 228 8.92 9.91 -19.43
CA ALA A 228 8.53 10.11 -20.83
C ALA A 228 7.02 9.99 -21.03
N THR A 229 6.52 10.80 -21.94
CA THR A 229 5.15 10.82 -22.43
C THR A 229 5.16 10.64 -23.96
N ASN A 230 4.02 10.84 -24.63
CA ASN A 230 3.97 10.76 -26.09
C ASN A 230 4.66 11.94 -26.79
N ASP A 231 4.73 13.12 -26.16
CA ASP A 231 5.28 14.32 -26.78
C ASP A 231 6.64 14.71 -26.20
N TYR A 232 6.89 14.39 -24.92
CA TYR A 232 8.08 14.84 -24.20
C TYR A 232 8.78 13.69 -23.45
N ALA A 233 10.10 13.83 -23.33
CA ALA A 233 10.90 12.90 -22.53
C ALA A 233 12.01 13.66 -21.81
N ILE A 234 12.32 13.25 -20.57
CA ILE A 234 13.46 13.76 -19.81
C ILE A 234 14.76 13.29 -20.48
N ASP A 235 15.85 14.06 -20.34
CA ASP A 235 17.14 13.79 -20.97
C ASP A 235 17.59 12.31 -20.84
N GLY A 236 17.96 11.73 -21.98
CA GLY A 236 18.36 10.32 -22.06
C GLY A 236 17.21 9.33 -22.22
N GLU A 237 15.96 9.77 -22.14
CA GLU A 237 14.75 8.94 -22.38
C GLU A 237 14.20 9.14 -23.79
N THR A 238 13.28 8.26 -24.19
CA THR A 238 12.60 8.35 -25.51
C THR A 238 11.11 8.48 -25.30
N VAL A 239 10.47 9.32 -26.11
CA VAL A 239 9.00 9.46 -26.11
C VAL A 239 8.34 8.11 -26.39
N VAL A 240 7.14 7.92 -25.87
CA VAL A 240 6.37 6.70 -26.01
C VAL A 240 5.16 6.91 -26.92
N LYS A 241 4.46 5.85 -27.25
CA LYS A 241 3.25 5.95 -28.05
C LYS A 241 2.14 6.69 -27.28
N ASN A 242 1.23 7.33 -28.01
CA ASN A 242 0.08 8.02 -27.43
C ASN A 242 -0.70 7.11 -26.47
N GLY A 243 -1.13 7.67 -25.33
CA GLY A 243 -1.84 6.96 -24.27
C GLY A 243 -0.94 6.14 -23.34
N TYR A 244 0.39 6.30 -23.41
CA TYR A 244 1.35 5.64 -22.54
C TYR A 244 2.28 6.65 -21.87
N VAL A 245 2.85 6.23 -20.74
CA VAL A 245 3.93 6.94 -20.02
C VAL A 245 5.03 5.96 -19.68
N THR A 246 6.26 6.46 -19.55
CA THR A 246 7.37 5.69 -18.98
C THR A 246 7.68 6.21 -17.58
N LEU A 247 7.72 5.27 -16.64
CA LEU A 247 8.09 5.47 -15.25
C LEU A 247 9.54 5.01 -15.04
N LEU A 248 10.37 5.86 -14.48
CA LEU A 248 11.65 5.46 -13.87
C LEU A 248 11.39 5.07 -12.42
N CYS A 249 11.54 3.81 -12.12
CA CYS A 249 11.25 3.21 -10.83
C CYS A 249 12.52 2.99 -10.03
N ASP A 250 12.47 3.23 -8.72
CA ASP A 250 13.54 2.89 -7.78
C ASP A 250 13.05 1.86 -6.76
N ASN A 251 13.74 0.74 -6.73
CA ASN A 251 13.50 -0.32 -5.75
C ASN A 251 14.76 -0.54 -4.91
N GLY A 252 15.01 0.37 -3.96
CA GLY A 252 16.12 0.25 -3.01
C GLY A 252 17.52 0.23 -3.63
N GLY A 253 17.76 1.10 -4.63
CA GLY A 253 19.05 1.27 -5.30
C GLY A 253 19.21 0.49 -6.60
N LYS A 254 18.15 -0.14 -7.09
CA LYS A 254 18.07 -0.66 -8.47
C LYS A 254 16.98 0.06 -9.21
N SER A 255 17.36 0.88 -10.19
CA SER A 255 16.39 1.53 -11.07
C SER A 255 16.02 0.63 -12.25
N PHE A 256 14.76 0.68 -12.62
CA PHE A 256 14.21 0.02 -13.80
C PHE A 256 13.11 0.89 -14.41
N ARG A 257 12.68 0.55 -15.62
CA ARG A 257 11.65 1.31 -16.33
C ARG A 257 10.40 0.47 -16.54
N MET A 258 9.25 1.10 -16.34
CA MET A 258 7.94 0.57 -16.71
C MET A 258 7.31 1.50 -17.74
N THR A 259 6.87 0.96 -18.89
CA THR A 259 6.02 1.68 -19.82
C THR A 259 4.60 1.13 -19.68
N VAL A 260 3.69 1.99 -19.23
CA VAL A 260 2.32 1.62 -18.86
C VAL A 260 1.29 2.53 -19.52
N PRO A 261 0.04 2.09 -19.68
CA PRO A 261 -1.05 2.96 -20.11
C PRO A 261 -1.23 4.14 -19.14
N PHE A 262 -1.46 5.35 -19.66
CA PHE A 262 -1.66 6.54 -18.85
C PHE A 262 -2.93 6.45 -17.99
N ASP A 263 -3.98 5.83 -18.52
CA ASP A 263 -5.24 5.61 -17.80
C ASP A 263 -5.10 4.71 -16.55
N GLU A 264 -4.06 3.87 -16.48
CA GLU A 264 -3.74 3.10 -15.27
C GLU A 264 -3.10 3.95 -14.17
N MET A 265 -2.60 5.15 -14.49
CA MET A 265 -2.02 6.06 -13.49
C MET A 265 -3.08 6.74 -12.62
N ASN A 266 -4.34 6.70 -13.04
CA ASN A 266 -5.49 7.31 -12.34
C ASN A 266 -5.27 8.78 -11.93
N VAL A 267 -4.76 9.56 -12.86
CA VAL A 267 -4.51 10.99 -12.71
C VAL A 267 -5.42 11.74 -13.66
N ASP A 268 -6.04 12.83 -13.19
CA ASP A 268 -6.82 13.73 -14.05
C ASP A 268 -5.88 14.52 -14.96
N GLY A 269 -6.31 14.78 -16.20
CA GLY A 269 -5.59 15.62 -17.15
C GLY A 269 -4.98 14.85 -18.33
N ASP A 270 -3.88 15.36 -18.87
CA ASP A 270 -3.11 14.78 -19.97
C ASP A 270 -1.84 14.11 -19.48
N ALA A 271 -1.34 13.12 -20.23
CA ALA A 271 -0.08 12.43 -19.89
C ALA A 271 1.10 13.41 -19.77
N ASN A 272 1.08 14.51 -20.52
CA ASN A 272 2.14 15.52 -20.46
C ASN A 272 2.13 16.33 -19.15
N ASP A 273 0.97 16.44 -18.51
CA ASP A 273 0.83 17.20 -17.26
C ASP A 273 1.57 16.53 -16.07
N ILE A 274 1.83 15.24 -16.19
CA ILE A 274 2.50 14.45 -15.12
C ILE A 274 3.98 14.19 -15.37
N LEU A 275 4.57 14.74 -16.45
CA LEU A 275 6.00 14.57 -16.70
C LEU A 275 6.83 15.15 -15.54
N GLY A 276 7.74 14.36 -14.99
CA GLY A 276 8.57 14.75 -13.83
C GLY A 276 7.88 14.54 -12.48
N MET A 277 6.61 14.21 -12.44
CA MET A 277 5.90 13.93 -11.18
C MET A 277 6.34 12.60 -10.59
N SER A 278 6.31 12.52 -9.25
CA SER A 278 6.69 11.35 -8.47
C SER A 278 5.47 10.64 -7.91
N PHE A 279 5.48 9.32 -8.02
CA PHE A 279 4.36 8.47 -7.60
C PHE A 279 4.83 7.32 -6.71
N LYS A 280 4.00 6.95 -5.74
CA LYS A 280 4.06 5.63 -5.12
C LYS A 280 3.20 4.68 -5.94
N VAL A 281 3.81 3.65 -6.51
CA VAL A 281 3.16 2.72 -7.45
C VAL A 281 3.10 1.32 -6.87
N ILE A 282 1.90 0.73 -6.91
CA ILE A 282 1.67 -0.70 -6.68
C ILE A 282 1.41 -1.36 -8.02
N TYR A 283 2.15 -2.40 -8.31
CA TYR A 283 2.09 -3.08 -9.58
C TYR A 283 2.26 -4.58 -9.46
N LYS A 284 1.85 -5.28 -10.51
CA LYS A 284 2.06 -6.70 -10.72
C LYS A 284 2.79 -6.94 -12.02
N THR A 285 3.68 -7.92 -12.05
CA THR A 285 4.32 -8.37 -13.27
C THR A 285 3.53 -9.53 -13.86
N VAL A 286 2.98 -9.37 -15.07
CA VAL A 286 2.25 -10.41 -15.78
C VAL A 286 2.96 -10.71 -17.09
N GLY A 287 3.69 -11.82 -17.13
CA GLY A 287 4.59 -12.13 -18.24
C GLY A 287 5.71 -11.09 -18.36
N ASN A 288 5.73 -10.35 -19.49
CA ASN A 288 6.69 -9.26 -19.74
C ASN A 288 6.06 -7.87 -19.60
N LYS A 289 4.90 -7.76 -18.95
CA LYS A 289 4.18 -6.49 -18.78
C LYS A 289 4.00 -6.17 -17.31
N TYR A 290 3.86 -4.88 -17.04
CA TYR A 290 3.47 -4.37 -15.74
C TYR A 290 2.01 -3.94 -15.81
N GLU A 291 1.24 -4.28 -14.79
CA GLU A 291 -0.13 -3.84 -14.56
C GLU A 291 -0.14 -3.04 -13.27
N ILE A 292 -0.56 -1.78 -13.34
CA ILE A 292 -0.64 -0.90 -12.17
C ILE A 292 -1.99 -1.13 -11.49
N LEU A 293 -1.96 -1.38 -10.18
CA LEU A 293 -3.15 -1.39 -9.34
C LEU A 293 -3.44 0.00 -8.79
N SER A 294 -2.41 0.71 -8.35
CA SER A 294 -2.53 2.01 -7.70
C SER A 294 -1.30 2.85 -8.01
N ALA A 295 -1.51 4.12 -8.35
CA ALA A 295 -0.49 5.14 -8.45
C ALA A 295 -0.93 6.36 -7.65
N VAL A 296 -0.22 6.69 -6.58
CA VAL A 296 -0.55 7.82 -5.71
C VAL A 296 0.50 8.89 -5.89
N ASP A 297 0.06 10.09 -6.29
CA ASP A 297 0.92 11.25 -6.44
C ASP A 297 1.56 11.62 -5.10
N GLU A 298 2.89 11.56 -5.06
CA GLU A 298 3.73 11.98 -3.93
C GLU A 298 4.53 13.23 -4.26
N THR A 299 4.24 13.90 -5.37
CA THR A 299 4.93 15.12 -5.79
C THR A 299 4.78 16.19 -4.72
N ARG A 300 5.87 16.64 -4.16
CA ARG A 300 5.85 17.69 -3.13
C ARG A 300 5.96 19.05 -3.81
N LYS A 301 5.10 20.00 -3.42
CA LYS A 301 5.25 21.40 -3.86
C LYS A 301 6.62 21.97 -3.54
N GLU A 302 7.23 21.53 -2.45
CA GLU A 302 8.57 21.93 -2.01
C GLU A 302 9.68 21.56 -3.01
N ASP A 303 9.48 20.50 -3.80
CA ASP A 303 10.43 20.06 -4.82
C ASP A 303 10.48 21.04 -5.99
N PHE A 304 9.50 21.93 -6.13
CA PHE A 304 9.41 22.96 -7.17
C PHE A 304 9.75 24.38 -6.68
N ASP A 305 9.86 24.61 -5.36
CA ASP A 305 10.10 25.95 -4.80
C ASP A 305 11.52 26.48 -5.04
N SER A 306 12.44 25.68 -5.55
CA SER A 306 13.80 26.10 -5.90
C SER A 306 14.11 25.83 -7.37
N VAL A 307 13.38 26.49 -8.27
CA VAL A 307 13.70 26.45 -9.71
C VAL A 307 14.74 27.51 -10.04
N LYS A 308 15.94 27.09 -10.44
CA LYS A 308 16.97 27.98 -10.95
C LYS A 308 17.19 27.69 -12.43
N ILE A 309 16.93 28.68 -13.26
CA ILE A 309 17.15 28.59 -14.71
C ILE A 309 18.60 29.00 -15.02
N GLU A 310 19.34 28.15 -15.68
CA GLU A 310 20.65 28.43 -16.28
C GLU A 310 20.50 28.34 -17.81
N LYS A 311 21.43 28.92 -18.56
CA LYS A 311 21.35 29.10 -20.01
C LYS A 311 20.87 27.88 -20.83
N ASN A 312 21.19 26.67 -20.40
CA ASN A 312 20.82 25.41 -21.06
C ASN A 312 20.39 24.34 -20.07
N SER A 313 19.95 24.72 -18.87
CA SER A 313 19.54 23.77 -17.84
C SER A 313 18.60 24.41 -16.83
N VAL A 314 17.78 23.57 -16.22
CA VAL A 314 16.92 23.93 -15.09
C VAL A 314 17.37 23.13 -13.88
N ILE A 315 17.49 23.78 -12.74
CA ILE A 315 17.75 23.11 -11.47
C ILE A 315 16.43 23.11 -10.69
N ILE A 316 15.91 21.93 -10.37
CA ILE A 316 14.67 21.74 -9.62
C ILE A 316 15.01 20.88 -8.40
N GLY A 317 14.69 21.34 -7.19
CA GLY A 317 14.98 20.58 -5.96
C GLY A 317 16.47 20.23 -5.80
N GLY A 318 17.40 21.05 -6.35
CA GLY A 318 18.84 20.79 -6.33
C GLY A 318 19.35 19.86 -7.45
N ASN A 319 18.49 19.24 -8.24
CA ASN A 319 18.85 18.41 -9.39
C ASN A 319 18.94 19.25 -10.67
N LYS A 320 20.00 19.04 -11.46
CA LYS A 320 20.23 19.77 -12.71
C LYS A 320 19.69 18.96 -13.89
N TYR A 321 18.80 19.58 -14.66
CA TYR A 321 18.21 19.02 -15.88
C TYR A 321 18.70 19.85 -17.07
N THR A 322 19.23 19.21 -18.10
CA THR A 322 19.71 19.88 -19.32
C THR A 322 18.52 20.07 -20.27
N LEU A 323 18.31 21.30 -20.73
CA LEU A 323 17.25 21.61 -21.71
C LEU A 323 17.68 21.16 -23.11
N VAL A 324 16.76 20.61 -23.89
CA VAL A 324 16.99 20.33 -25.30
C VAL A 324 17.14 21.66 -26.05
N GLU A 325 18.03 21.74 -27.03
CA GLU A 325 18.39 22.98 -27.72
C GLU A 325 17.21 23.82 -28.24
N GLU A 326 16.10 23.18 -28.53
CA GLU A 326 14.90 23.81 -29.11
C GLU A 326 14.15 24.74 -28.12
N TYR A 327 14.34 24.54 -26.80
CA TYR A 327 13.65 25.32 -25.75
C TYR A 327 14.53 26.36 -25.05
N SER A 328 15.82 26.39 -25.33
CA SER A 328 16.78 27.32 -24.65
C SER A 328 16.50 28.77 -25.01
N ASP A 329 15.91 29.08 -26.15
CA ASP A 329 15.65 30.44 -26.63
C ASP A 329 14.29 31.00 -26.16
N GLU A 330 13.31 30.17 -25.84
CA GLU A 330 11.99 30.60 -25.35
C GLU A 330 11.98 30.94 -23.85
N LEU A 331 12.87 30.34 -23.06
CA LEU A 331 12.98 30.58 -21.61
C LEU A 331 13.71 31.91 -21.26
N SER A 332 14.27 32.61 -22.23
CA SER A 332 15.12 33.78 -21.99
C SER A 332 14.37 35.10 -21.85
N THR A 333 13.06 35.17 -22.14
CA THR A 333 12.43 36.50 -22.29
C THR A 333 10.98 36.56 -21.79
N ASN A 334 10.61 36.34 -20.62
CA ASN A 334 9.52 37.07 -19.94
C ASN A 334 8.97 36.31 -18.73
N ASN A 335 9.01 37.04 -17.60
CA ASN A 335 8.22 36.80 -16.38
C ASN A 335 8.35 35.42 -15.74
N ASN A 336 9.07 35.37 -14.66
CA ASN A 336 9.02 34.58 -13.41
C ASN A 336 7.96 33.43 -13.23
N GLU A 337 7.28 33.01 -14.24
CA GLU A 337 6.40 31.85 -14.22
C GLU A 337 6.88 30.82 -15.25
N LEU A 338 7.62 29.81 -14.76
CA LEU A 338 7.85 28.60 -15.51
C LEU A 338 6.56 27.79 -15.43
N LYS A 339 5.78 27.77 -16.47
CA LYS A 339 4.81 26.69 -16.68
C LYS A 339 5.59 25.53 -17.28
N LEU A 340 5.92 24.57 -16.44
CA LEU A 340 6.31 23.23 -16.91
C LEU A 340 5.03 22.62 -17.48
N TYR A 341 4.99 22.51 -18.79
CA TYR A 341 3.99 21.72 -19.51
C TYR A 341 4.55 20.32 -19.68
#